data_f4a6398f1216b0d7e9a31a10a5bd2854
#
_entry.id   f4a6398f1216b0d7e9a31a10a5bd2854
#
_cell.length_a   1.000
_cell.length_b   1.000
_cell.length_c   1.000
_cell.angle_alpha   90.00
_cell.angle_beta   90.00
_cell.angle_gamma   90.00
#
_symmetry.space_group_name_H-M   'P 1'
#
loop_
_entity.id
_entity.type
_entity.pdbx_description
1 polymer ?
#
loop_
_entity_poly.entity_id
_entity_poly.type
_entity_poly.pdbx_seq_one_letter_code
_entity_poly.pdbx_strand_id
1 'polypeptide(L)'
;MADENSRDSILDRMLAEVSDKLDKREGSIIYDALAPAAVEDANIYAELSMIQEEVYADSASYYYLAKRAAERGVYPKEATYAVCKMVVDPADTSISVGDRFNLGTLNYTVTSVMDSGIYQISCETAGVVGNQQRGNLLVVESSKDLNDMKSAVLTEILIPGEDEEDVEVFRERYFESMVNEAFGGNKADYREKINRIDGVGASKTVRM
;
A
#
# COMPACT_ATOMS: atom_id res chain seq x y z
N MET A 1 -16.51 -1.08 -33.09
CA MET A 1 -17.75 -0.28 -32.98
C MET A 1 -17.31 1.12 -32.63
N ALA A 2 -17.85 2.15 -33.29
CA ALA A 2 -17.59 3.52 -32.83
C ALA A 2 -18.20 3.66 -31.45
N ASP A 3 -17.47 4.31 -30.54
CA ASP A 3 -17.93 4.58 -29.18
C ASP A 3 -19.11 5.56 -29.26
N GLU A 4 -20.30 5.09 -28.89
CA GLU A 4 -21.54 5.90 -28.91
C GLU A 4 -21.45 7.17 -28.05
N ASN A 5 -20.52 7.17 -27.13
CA ASN A 5 -20.28 8.27 -26.20
C ASN A 5 -19.05 9.11 -26.58
N SER A 6 -18.47 8.89 -27.76
CA SER A 6 -17.42 9.76 -28.26
C SER A 6 -17.95 11.15 -28.56
N ARG A 7 -17.08 12.16 -28.46
CA ARG A 7 -17.38 13.57 -28.77
C ARG A 7 -18.13 13.70 -30.12
N ASP A 8 -17.65 13.00 -31.15
CA ASP A 8 -18.21 13.13 -32.50
C ASP A 8 -19.62 12.50 -32.58
N SER A 9 -19.81 11.32 -31.95
CA SER A 9 -21.13 10.69 -31.90
C SER A 9 -22.15 11.52 -31.11
N ILE A 10 -21.71 12.20 -30.03
CA ILE A 10 -22.58 13.08 -29.27
C ILE A 10 -22.94 14.33 -30.07
N LEU A 11 -21.95 14.96 -30.71
CA LEU A 11 -22.18 16.13 -31.54
C LEU A 11 -23.13 15.83 -32.70
N ASP A 12 -22.96 14.68 -33.35
CA ASP A 12 -23.87 14.25 -34.43
C ASP A 12 -25.32 14.09 -33.93
N ARG A 13 -25.52 13.49 -32.73
CA ARG A 13 -26.86 13.42 -32.12
C ARG A 13 -27.43 14.77 -31.80
N MET A 14 -26.62 15.70 -31.23
CA MET A 14 -27.05 17.06 -30.94
C MET A 14 -27.46 17.80 -32.21
N LEU A 15 -26.68 17.70 -33.30
CA LEU A 15 -26.96 18.32 -34.57
C LEU A 15 -28.20 17.72 -35.26
N ALA A 16 -28.51 16.43 -35.02
CA ALA A 16 -29.69 15.80 -35.54
C ALA A 16 -30.98 16.41 -34.96
N GLU A 17 -30.97 16.84 -33.71
CA GLU A 17 -32.11 17.49 -33.04
C GLU A 17 -32.32 18.95 -33.47
N VAL A 18 -31.33 19.56 -34.13
CA VAL A 18 -31.44 20.95 -34.64
C VAL A 18 -32.23 20.96 -35.94
N SER A 19 -33.04 22.01 -36.14
CA SER A 19 -33.83 22.17 -37.37
C SER A 19 -32.96 22.20 -38.64
N ASP A 20 -33.37 21.50 -39.69
CA ASP A 20 -32.68 21.48 -41.01
C ASP A 20 -32.69 22.81 -41.73
N LYS A 21 -33.43 23.80 -41.23
CA LYS A 21 -33.43 25.16 -41.76
C LYS A 21 -32.19 25.94 -41.37
N LEU A 22 -31.39 25.45 -40.40
CA LEU A 22 -30.18 26.09 -39.92
C LEU A 22 -28.93 25.45 -40.51
N ASP A 23 -27.88 26.23 -40.67
CA ASP A 23 -26.60 25.68 -41.12
C ASP A 23 -25.93 24.93 -39.95
N LYS A 24 -25.66 23.63 -40.13
CA LYS A 24 -25.09 22.70 -39.17
C LYS A 24 -23.65 22.29 -39.52
N ARG A 25 -23.06 22.87 -40.57
CA ARG A 25 -21.71 22.51 -41.01
C ARG A 25 -20.67 23.02 -40.03
N GLU A 26 -19.55 22.39 -40.01
CA GLU A 26 -18.36 22.83 -39.26
C GLU A 26 -18.06 24.30 -39.57
N GLY A 27 -17.84 25.11 -38.52
CA GLY A 27 -17.65 26.56 -38.61
C GLY A 27 -18.95 27.39 -38.65
N SER A 28 -20.14 26.75 -38.60
CA SER A 28 -21.40 27.44 -38.37
C SER A 28 -21.58 27.80 -36.90
N ILE A 29 -22.38 28.83 -36.60
CA ILE A 29 -22.64 29.25 -35.20
C ILE A 29 -23.25 28.10 -34.38
N ILE A 30 -24.09 27.27 -34.99
CA ILE A 30 -24.73 26.11 -34.33
C ILE A 30 -23.69 25.05 -33.97
N TYR A 31 -22.83 24.71 -34.95
CA TYR A 31 -21.76 23.74 -34.73
C TYR A 31 -20.79 24.20 -33.62
N ASP A 32 -20.32 25.46 -33.72
CA ASP A 32 -19.37 26.04 -32.77
C ASP A 32 -19.96 26.20 -31.36
N ALA A 33 -21.28 26.37 -31.25
CA ALA A 33 -21.98 26.41 -29.98
C ALA A 33 -22.15 25.04 -29.33
N LEU A 34 -22.37 23.97 -30.14
CA LEU A 34 -22.61 22.60 -29.63
C LEU A 34 -21.30 21.81 -29.43
N ALA A 35 -20.27 22.08 -30.21
CA ALA A 35 -19.02 21.35 -30.13
C ALA A 35 -18.36 21.33 -28.73
N PRO A 36 -18.28 22.46 -27.99
CA PRO A 36 -17.77 22.46 -26.63
C PRO A 36 -18.64 21.63 -25.66
N ALA A 37 -19.98 21.70 -25.80
CA ALA A 37 -20.89 20.91 -24.97
C ALA A 37 -20.71 19.40 -25.22
N ALA A 38 -20.54 19.01 -26.49
CA ALA A 38 -20.27 17.60 -26.82
C ALA A 38 -18.94 17.08 -26.24
N VAL A 39 -17.94 17.96 -26.06
CA VAL A 39 -16.68 17.60 -25.37
C VAL A 39 -16.94 17.35 -23.89
N GLU A 40 -17.65 18.26 -23.21
CA GLU A 40 -17.98 18.09 -21.79
C GLU A 40 -18.85 16.85 -21.53
N ASP A 41 -19.86 16.62 -22.37
CA ASP A 41 -20.68 15.42 -22.27
C ASP A 41 -19.86 14.14 -22.47
N ALA A 42 -18.90 14.13 -23.40
CA ALA A 42 -18.01 12.98 -23.61
C ALA A 42 -17.13 12.72 -22.38
N ASN A 43 -16.62 13.78 -21.72
CA ASN A 43 -15.88 13.68 -20.47
C ASN A 43 -16.77 13.08 -19.36
N ILE A 44 -18.02 13.54 -19.23
CA ILE A 44 -18.98 13.01 -18.26
C ILE A 44 -19.24 11.53 -18.49
N TYR A 45 -19.43 11.08 -19.73
CA TYR A 45 -19.61 9.67 -20.04
C TYR A 45 -18.36 8.84 -19.71
N ALA A 46 -17.17 9.38 -19.94
CA ALA A 46 -15.93 8.72 -19.57
C ALA A 46 -15.81 8.58 -18.03
N GLU A 47 -16.15 9.63 -17.28
CA GLU A 47 -16.18 9.58 -15.80
C GLU A 47 -17.23 8.58 -15.28
N LEU A 48 -18.42 8.52 -15.90
CA LEU A 48 -19.46 7.54 -15.54
C LEU A 48 -18.99 6.10 -15.78
N SER A 49 -18.26 5.86 -16.87
CA SER A 49 -17.69 4.54 -17.16
C SER A 49 -16.63 4.16 -16.13
N MET A 50 -15.76 5.10 -15.74
CA MET A 50 -14.80 4.89 -14.65
C MET A 50 -15.50 4.58 -13.32
N ILE A 51 -16.55 5.33 -12.98
CA ILE A 51 -17.33 5.07 -11.76
C ILE A 51 -17.94 3.67 -11.78
N GLN A 52 -18.42 3.19 -12.93
CA GLN A 52 -18.95 1.83 -13.06
C GLN A 52 -17.89 0.76 -12.75
N GLU A 53 -16.67 0.92 -13.27
CA GLU A 53 -15.56 0.02 -12.96
C GLU A 53 -15.19 0.04 -11.47
N GLU A 54 -15.23 1.21 -10.85
CA GLU A 54 -14.90 1.38 -9.42
C GLU A 54 -15.98 0.87 -8.46
N VAL A 55 -17.22 0.67 -8.92
CA VAL A 55 -18.32 0.13 -8.12
C VAL A 55 -18.12 -1.34 -7.79
N TYR A 56 -17.52 -2.11 -8.69
CA TYR A 56 -17.34 -3.55 -8.50
C TYR A 56 -15.98 -3.88 -7.91
N ALA A 57 -15.96 -4.74 -6.90
CA ALA A 57 -14.73 -5.07 -6.19
C ALA A 57 -13.69 -5.83 -7.04
N ASP A 58 -14.13 -6.47 -8.13
CA ASP A 58 -13.26 -7.18 -9.08
C ASP A 58 -12.49 -6.25 -10.01
N SER A 59 -13.04 -5.06 -10.31
CA SER A 59 -12.43 -4.05 -11.18
C SER A 59 -11.96 -2.80 -10.43
N ALA A 60 -12.44 -2.58 -9.21
CA ALA A 60 -12.13 -1.38 -8.41
C ALA A 60 -10.62 -1.18 -8.23
N SER A 61 -10.17 0.05 -8.35
CA SER A 61 -8.82 0.45 -7.97
C SER A 61 -8.58 0.25 -6.46
N TYR A 62 -7.31 0.21 -6.04
CA TYR A 62 -6.94 0.02 -4.64
C TYR A 62 -7.70 0.93 -3.67
N TYR A 63 -7.84 2.22 -4.01
CA TYR A 63 -8.51 3.19 -3.15
C TYR A 63 -9.99 2.85 -2.89
N TYR A 64 -10.74 2.52 -3.95
CA TYR A 64 -12.16 2.19 -3.81
C TYR A 64 -12.38 0.81 -3.23
N LEU A 65 -11.51 -0.15 -3.58
CA LEU A 65 -11.50 -1.47 -2.98
C LEU A 65 -11.28 -1.40 -1.46
N ALA A 66 -10.29 -0.58 -1.01
CA ALA A 66 -10.01 -0.39 0.41
C ALA A 66 -11.20 0.22 1.17
N LYS A 67 -11.88 1.22 0.58
CA LYS A 67 -13.11 1.79 1.15
C LYS A 67 -14.21 0.75 1.30
N ARG A 68 -14.42 -0.05 0.25
CA ARG A 68 -15.45 -1.09 0.25
C ARG A 68 -15.14 -2.21 1.24
N ALA A 69 -13.88 -2.60 1.33
CA ALA A 69 -13.43 -3.62 2.27
C ALA A 69 -13.54 -3.15 3.73
N ALA A 70 -13.30 -1.86 3.99
CA ALA A 70 -13.45 -1.25 5.30
C ALA A 70 -14.90 -1.35 5.85
N GLU A 71 -15.92 -1.32 4.98
CA GLU A 71 -17.32 -1.54 5.37
C GLU A 71 -17.54 -2.93 6.00
N ARG A 72 -16.67 -3.88 5.69
CA ARG A 72 -16.68 -5.24 6.25
C ARG A 72 -15.61 -5.45 7.33
N GLY A 73 -14.89 -4.41 7.71
CA GLY A 73 -13.79 -4.48 8.68
C GLY A 73 -12.52 -5.13 8.13
N VAL A 74 -12.38 -5.22 6.80
CA VAL A 74 -11.18 -5.73 6.13
C VAL A 74 -10.35 -4.55 5.66
N TYR A 75 -9.11 -4.46 6.15
CA TYR A 75 -8.20 -3.37 5.84
C TYR A 75 -6.96 -3.91 5.11
N PRO A 76 -6.36 -3.14 4.18
CA PRO A 76 -5.07 -3.48 3.59
C PRO A 76 -4.01 -3.61 4.67
N LYS A 77 -3.03 -4.47 4.44
CA LYS A 77 -1.85 -4.56 5.31
C LYS A 77 -0.83 -3.53 4.87
N GLU A 78 -0.45 -2.66 5.80
CA GLU A 78 0.60 -1.68 5.57
C GLU A 78 1.98 -2.35 5.58
N ALA A 79 2.97 -1.71 4.94
CA ALA A 79 4.34 -2.14 5.02
C ALA A 79 4.87 -2.08 6.47
N THR A 80 5.62 -3.09 6.87
CA THR A 80 6.21 -3.18 8.22
C THR A 80 7.72 -2.95 8.18
N TYR A 81 8.27 -2.62 9.35
CA TYR A 81 9.69 -2.34 9.50
C TYR A 81 10.46 -3.59 9.94
N ALA A 82 11.62 -3.82 9.34
CA ALA A 82 12.50 -4.88 9.78
C ALA A 82 13.05 -4.56 11.19
N VAL A 83 12.94 -5.51 12.10
CA VAL A 83 13.53 -5.45 13.43
C VAL A 83 14.74 -6.37 13.46
N CYS A 84 15.88 -5.80 13.84
CA CYS A 84 17.17 -6.47 13.75
C CYS A 84 17.92 -6.45 15.08
N LYS A 85 18.89 -7.35 15.20
CA LYS A 85 19.82 -7.43 16.32
C LYS A 85 21.13 -6.76 15.96
N MET A 86 21.55 -5.81 16.79
CA MET A 86 22.85 -5.17 16.72
C MET A 86 23.72 -5.64 17.86
N VAL A 87 24.96 -5.98 17.56
CA VAL A 87 26.00 -6.32 18.54
C VAL A 87 27.08 -5.26 18.50
N VAL A 88 27.50 -4.79 19.66
CA VAL A 88 28.46 -3.69 19.82
C VAL A 88 29.69 -4.17 20.57
N ASP A 89 30.85 -3.73 20.13
CA ASP A 89 32.14 -3.97 20.79
C ASP A 89 32.82 -2.61 21.12
N PRO A 90 33.24 -2.40 22.38
CA PRO A 90 33.10 -3.26 23.53
C PRO A 90 31.65 -3.30 24.08
N ALA A 91 31.31 -4.40 24.77
CA ALA A 91 29.94 -4.65 25.24
C ALA A 91 29.43 -3.69 26.33
N ASP A 92 30.32 -2.96 26.98
CA ASP A 92 30.03 -1.93 27.97
C ASP A 92 29.75 -0.55 27.34
N THR A 93 29.82 -0.42 26.02
CA THR A 93 29.47 0.79 25.32
C THR A 93 28.00 1.14 25.58
N SER A 94 27.75 2.33 26.09
CA SER A 94 26.41 2.76 26.45
C SER A 94 25.71 3.43 25.29
N ILE A 95 24.80 2.70 24.63
CA ILE A 95 23.92 3.21 23.57
C ILE A 95 22.52 3.44 24.13
N SER A 96 21.88 4.52 23.71
CA SER A 96 20.54 4.89 24.15
C SER A 96 19.49 4.47 23.16
N VAL A 97 18.28 4.21 23.65
CA VAL A 97 17.09 4.08 22.76
C VAL A 97 16.88 5.41 22.03
N GLY A 98 16.69 5.34 20.73
CA GLY A 98 16.60 6.50 19.84
C GLY A 98 17.90 6.84 19.10
N ASP A 99 19.06 6.31 19.53
CA ASP A 99 20.31 6.49 18.78
C ASP A 99 20.17 5.85 17.39
N ARG A 100 20.78 6.49 16.37
CA ARG A 100 20.61 6.15 14.96
C ARG A 100 21.91 5.66 14.32
N PHE A 101 21.78 4.62 13.56
CA PHE A 101 22.88 3.97 12.83
C PHE A 101 22.55 3.84 11.36
N ASN A 102 23.57 3.80 10.53
CA ASN A 102 23.45 3.61 9.07
C ASN A 102 24.14 2.33 8.61
N LEU A 103 23.50 1.62 7.70
CA LEU A 103 24.13 0.54 6.95
C LEU A 103 23.80 0.69 5.46
N GLY A 104 24.81 1.08 4.68
CA GLY A 104 24.62 1.36 3.25
C GLY A 104 23.67 2.54 2.99
N THR A 105 22.51 2.26 2.45
CA THR A 105 21.47 3.27 2.15
C THR A 105 20.37 3.35 3.21
N LEU A 106 20.39 2.47 4.23
CA LEU A 106 19.33 2.35 5.23
C LEU A 106 19.78 2.87 6.58
N ASN A 107 18.87 3.53 7.27
CA ASN A 107 19.04 3.95 8.64
C ASN A 107 18.26 3.03 9.58
N TYR A 108 18.79 2.88 10.79
CA TYR A 108 18.23 2.05 11.85
C TYR A 108 18.22 2.84 13.14
N THR A 109 17.12 2.75 13.87
CA THR A 109 16.96 3.38 15.19
C THR A 109 16.96 2.32 16.29
N VAL A 110 17.68 2.55 17.37
CA VAL A 110 17.69 1.67 18.54
C VAL A 110 16.34 1.72 19.23
N THR A 111 15.69 0.57 19.37
CA THR A 111 14.35 0.45 20.00
C THR A 111 14.40 -0.10 21.42
N SER A 112 15.33 -1.01 21.71
CA SER A 112 15.50 -1.55 23.06
C SER A 112 16.88 -2.12 23.29
N VAL A 113 17.23 -2.28 24.55
CA VAL A 113 18.43 -2.99 25.01
C VAL A 113 18.01 -4.43 25.33
N MET A 114 18.66 -5.41 24.72
CA MET A 114 18.36 -6.84 24.94
C MET A 114 19.29 -7.42 26.02
N ASP A 115 20.60 -7.11 25.93
CA ASP A 115 21.64 -7.55 26.88
C ASP A 115 22.83 -6.58 26.79
N SER A 116 23.86 -6.80 27.61
CA SER A 116 25.10 -6.01 27.54
C SER A 116 25.71 -6.10 26.14
N GLY A 117 25.87 -4.96 25.47
CA GLY A 117 26.37 -4.87 24.09
C GLY A 117 25.43 -5.43 23.02
N ILE A 118 24.20 -5.79 23.36
CA ILE A 118 23.20 -6.33 22.42
C ILE A 118 21.95 -5.46 22.42
N TYR A 119 21.64 -4.92 21.26
CA TYR A 119 20.53 -3.98 21.06
C TYR A 119 19.58 -4.47 19.98
N GLN A 120 18.30 -4.14 20.18
CA GLN A 120 17.31 -4.27 19.14
C GLN A 120 17.22 -2.95 18.39
N ILE A 121 17.30 -3.02 17.08
CA ILE A 121 17.19 -1.87 16.18
C ILE A 121 16.08 -2.09 15.17
N SER A 122 15.40 -1.03 14.77
CA SER A 122 14.37 -1.05 13.72
C SER A 122 14.87 -0.28 12.50
N CYS A 123 14.67 -0.84 11.31
CA CYS A 123 14.91 -0.12 10.07
C CYS A 123 13.94 1.08 9.99
N GLU A 124 14.41 2.25 9.53
CA GLU A 124 13.54 3.43 9.35
C GLU A 124 12.77 3.39 8.04
N THR A 125 13.13 2.48 7.13
CA THR A 125 12.43 2.26 5.88
C THR A 125 11.61 0.98 5.99
N ALA A 126 10.30 1.09 5.77
CA ALA A 126 9.40 -0.05 5.75
C ALA A 126 9.62 -0.91 4.49
N GLY A 127 9.20 -2.16 4.57
CA GLY A 127 9.29 -3.10 3.47
C GLY A 127 10.44 -4.10 3.60
N VAL A 128 10.53 -4.98 2.62
CA VAL A 128 11.53 -6.07 2.57
C VAL A 128 12.96 -5.58 2.42
N VAL A 129 13.17 -4.31 2.08
CA VAL A 129 14.51 -3.72 1.91
C VAL A 129 15.36 -3.82 3.18
N GLY A 130 14.73 -3.72 4.35
CA GLY A 130 15.39 -3.87 5.65
C GLY A 130 15.90 -5.28 5.93
N ASN A 131 15.45 -6.28 5.18
CA ASN A 131 15.82 -7.69 5.37
C ASN A 131 17.11 -8.10 4.66
N GLN A 132 17.63 -7.25 3.78
CA GLN A 132 18.71 -7.64 2.86
C GLN A 132 20.11 -7.34 3.36
N GLN A 133 20.25 -6.47 4.36
CA GLN A 133 21.55 -5.96 4.78
C GLN A 133 21.99 -6.56 6.12
N ARG A 134 23.26 -6.95 6.18
CA ARG A 134 23.98 -7.33 7.39
C ARG A 134 25.38 -6.76 7.31
N GLY A 135 25.96 -6.35 8.43
CA GLY A 135 27.32 -5.82 8.44
C GLY A 135 27.55 -4.71 9.46
N ASN A 136 28.63 -3.99 9.25
CA ASN A 136 29.04 -2.91 10.15
C ASN A 136 28.16 -1.68 9.99
N LEU A 137 27.65 -1.22 11.10
CA LEU A 137 26.83 -0.03 11.22
C LEU A 137 27.71 1.18 11.51
N LEU A 138 27.37 2.31 10.91
CA LEU A 138 28.00 3.60 11.17
C LEU A 138 27.06 4.45 12.04
N VAL A 139 27.62 5.17 13.00
CA VAL A 139 26.83 6.10 13.85
C VAL A 139 26.38 7.28 12.99
N VAL A 140 25.10 7.58 13.02
CA VAL A 140 24.50 8.77 12.39
C VAL A 140 24.21 9.81 13.45
N GLU A 141 23.54 9.39 14.54
CA GLU A 141 23.15 10.26 15.62
C GLU A 141 23.19 9.47 16.94
N SER A 142 23.78 10.03 17.95
CA SER A 142 23.83 9.44 19.29
C SER A 142 23.68 10.51 20.35
N SER A 143 22.95 10.19 21.39
CA SER A 143 22.79 11.03 22.59
C SER A 143 24.01 11.01 23.48
N LYS A 144 24.97 10.13 23.25
CA LYS A 144 26.18 9.93 24.04
C LYS A 144 27.43 9.95 23.17
N ASP A 145 28.55 10.15 23.81
CA ASP A 145 29.86 10.03 23.17
C ASP A 145 30.20 8.53 22.98
N LEU A 146 30.34 8.14 21.71
CA LEU A 146 30.65 6.77 21.31
C LEU A 146 32.10 6.61 20.81
N ASN A 147 33.03 7.50 21.21
CA ASN A 147 34.43 7.45 20.78
C ASN A 147 35.13 6.14 21.13
N ASP A 148 34.72 5.47 22.20
CA ASP A 148 35.29 4.20 22.66
C ASP A 148 34.69 2.97 21.93
N MET A 149 33.64 3.16 21.13
CA MET A 149 33.02 2.10 20.33
C MET A 149 33.93 1.70 19.16
N LYS A 150 34.31 0.42 19.13
CA LYS A 150 35.15 -0.14 18.06
C LYS A 150 34.30 -0.59 16.88
N SER A 151 33.17 -1.21 17.15
CA SER A 151 32.28 -1.68 16.11
C SER A 151 30.82 -1.82 16.60
N ALA A 152 29.89 -1.60 15.70
CA ALA A 152 28.49 -1.98 15.84
C ALA A 152 28.11 -2.81 14.60
N VAL A 153 27.59 -3.99 14.80
CA VAL A 153 27.31 -4.95 13.70
C VAL A 153 25.85 -5.39 13.74
N LEU A 154 25.15 -5.26 12.62
CA LEU A 154 23.85 -5.88 12.40
C LEU A 154 24.10 -7.37 12.09
N THR A 155 23.70 -8.25 13.02
CA THR A 155 24.02 -9.67 12.97
C THR A 155 22.83 -10.53 12.51
N GLU A 156 21.63 -10.18 12.93
CA GLU A 156 20.45 -11.02 12.74
C GLU A 156 19.20 -10.17 12.51
N ILE A 157 18.28 -10.66 11.67
CA ILE A 157 16.94 -10.11 11.50
C ILE A 157 16.03 -10.90 12.44
N LEU A 158 15.46 -10.22 13.44
CA LEU A 158 14.56 -10.81 14.43
C LEU A 158 13.14 -10.91 13.91
N ILE A 159 12.67 -9.82 13.29
CA ILE A 159 11.37 -9.75 12.64
C ILE A 159 11.60 -9.14 11.25
N PRO A 160 11.32 -9.88 10.19
CA PRO A 160 11.45 -9.35 8.84
C PRO A 160 10.42 -8.24 8.58
N GLY A 161 10.83 -7.21 7.84
CA GLY A 161 9.91 -6.23 7.28
C GLY A 161 9.14 -6.84 6.11
N GLU A 162 7.92 -6.41 5.93
CA GLU A 162 7.03 -6.81 4.84
C GLU A 162 6.66 -5.58 4.02
N ASP A 163 6.52 -5.73 2.72
CA ASP A 163 6.02 -4.67 1.84
C ASP A 163 4.51 -4.47 2.05
N GLU A 164 3.99 -3.35 1.59
CA GLU A 164 2.56 -3.11 1.51
C GLU A 164 1.88 -4.22 0.70
N GLU A 165 0.70 -4.65 1.14
CA GLU A 165 -0.05 -5.70 0.49
C GLU A 165 -0.40 -5.32 -0.95
N ASP A 166 -0.09 -6.21 -1.89
CA ASP A 166 -0.45 -6.04 -3.29
C ASP A 166 -1.99 -5.98 -3.46
N VAL A 167 -2.45 -5.16 -4.41
CA VAL A 167 -3.88 -4.92 -4.63
C VAL A 167 -4.65 -6.20 -4.96
N GLU A 168 -4.05 -7.11 -5.73
CA GLU A 168 -4.72 -8.36 -6.10
C GLU A 168 -4.77 -9.34 -4.94
N VAL A 169 -3.72 -9.40 -4.12
CA VAL A 169 -3.70 -10.19 -2.88
C VAL A 169 -4.74 -9.67 -1.89
N PHE A 170 -4.86 -8.34 -1.77
CA PHE A 170 -5.88 -7.69 -0.96
C PHE A 170 -7.29 -7.99 -1.50
N ARG A 171 -7.48 -7.96 -2.82
CA ARG A 171 -8.74 -8.29 -3.50
C ARG A 171 -9.17 -9.74 -3.22
N GLU A 172 -8.26 -10.69 -3.36
CA GLU A 172 -8.53 -12.08 -3.03
C GLU A 172 -8.96 -12.25 -1.57
N ARG A 173 -8.25 -11.60 -0.64
CA ARG A 173 -8.56 -11.64 0.80
C ARG A 173 -9.91 -10.99 1.11
N TYR A 174 -10.27 -9.92 0.40
CA TYR A 174 -11.59 -9.32 0.50
C TYR A 174 -12.69 -10.30 0.07
N PHE A 175 -12.54 -10.97 -1.07
CA PHE A 175 -13.49 -11.99 -1.52
C PHE A 175 -13.54 -13.21 -0.61
N GLU A 176 -12.40 -13.67 -0.10
CA GLU A 176 -12.36 -14.72 0.91
C GLU A 176 -13.17 -14.37 2.16
N SER A 177 -13.14 -13.11 2.59
CA SER A 177 -13.91 -12.63 3.75
C SER A 177 -15.42 -12.73 3.54
N MET A 178 -15.90 -12.70 2.29
CA MET A 178 -17.31 -12.87 1.96
C MET A 178 -17.77 -14.32 2.05
N VAL A 179 -16.89 -15.25 1.68
CA VAL A 179 -17.21 -16.68 1.61
C VAL A 179 -16.97 -17.38 2.96
N ASN A 180 -15.95 -16.92 3.69
CA ASN A 180 -15.54 -17.52 4.95
C ASN A 180 -15.95 -16.64 6.14
N GLU A 181 -17.22 -16.67 6.51
CA GLU A 181 -17.64 -16.04 7.77
C GLU A 181 -16.96 -16.76 8.95
N ALA A 182 -16.28 -15.97 9.79
CA ALA A 182 -15.67 -16.46 11.01
C ALA A 182 -16.72 -16.73 12.07
N PHE A 183 -17.18 -17.98 12.17
CA PHE A 183 -18.00 -18.43 13.30
C PHE A 183 -17.11 -18.88 14.43
N GLY A 184 -17.40 -18.47 15.69
CA GLY A 184 -16.60 -18.80 16.85
C GLY A 184 -16.24 -20.28 16.94
N GLY A 185 -14.94 -20.62 16.87
CA GLY A 185 -14.41 -21.96 16.94
C GLY A 185 -14.30 -22.69 15.61
N ASN A 186 -14.64 -22.11 14.47
CA ASN A 186 -14.37 -22.71 13.17
C ASN A 186 -12.93 -22.39 12.68
N LYS A 187 -12.50 -23.04 11.59
CA LYS A 187 -11.16 -22.84 11.02
C LYS A 187 -10.91 -21.39 10.56
N ALA A 188 -11.96 -20.70 10.11
CA ALA A 188 -11.87 -19.31 9.66
C ALA A 188 -11.59 -18.37 10.85
N ASP A 189 -12.28 -18.55 11.98
CA ASP A 189 -12.06 -17.80 13.23
C ASP A 189 -10.62 -17.97 13.76
N TYR A 190 -10.11 -19.21 13.78
CA TYR A 190 -8.73 -19.44 14.19
C TYR A 190 -7.71 -18.79 13.24
N ARG A 191 -7.93 -18.88 11.94
CA ARG A 191 -7.05 -18.27 10.93
C ARG A 191 -7.05 -16.75 11.05
N GLU A 192 -8.24 -16.15 11.19
CA GLU A 192 -8.39 -14.70 11.35
C GLU A 192 -7.65 -14.20 12.59
N LYS A 193 -7.85 -14.85 13.74
CA LYS A 193 -7.20 -14.47 15.00
C LYS A 193 -5.67 -14.59 14.93
N ILE A 194 -5.16 -15.65 14.29
CA ILE A 194 -3.72 -15.86 14.15
C ILE A 194 -3.12 -14.85 13.17
N ASN A 195 -3.78 -14.58 12.06
CA ASN A 195 -3.28 -13.64 11.04
C ASN A 195 -3.36 -12.16 11.48
N ARG A 196 -4.06 -11.85 12.57
CA ARG A 196 -4.05 -10.52 13.21
C ARG A 196 -2.83 -10.28 14.10
N ILE A 197 -2.03 -11.30 14.35
CA ILE A 197 -0.81 -11.17 15.17
C ILE A 197 0.29 -10.58 14.28
N ASP A 198 0.88 -9.48 14.72
CA ASP A 198 1.99 -8.83 14.02
C ASP A 198 3.14 -9.82 13.78
N GLY A 199 3.67 -9.84 12.57
CA GLY A 199 4.74 -10.75 12.16
C GLY A 199 4.26 -12.14 11.70
N VAL A 200 2.95 -12.37 11.61
CA VAL A 200 2.37 -13.60 11.02
C VAL A 200 1.86 -13.30 9.62
N GLY A 201 2.63 -13.67 8.59
CA GLY A 201 2.27 -13.45 7.19
C GLY A 201 1.07 -14.28 6.73
N ALA A 202 1.06 -15.59 7.05
CA ALA A 202 -0.05 -16.50 6.75
C ALA A 202 -0.08 -17.68 7.70
N SER A 203 -1.29 -18.20 8.00
CA SER A 203 -1.49 -19.39 8.82
C SER A 203 -2.32 -20.45 8.10
N LYS A 204 -2.01 -21.73 8.35
CA LYS A 204 -2.79 -22.87 7.87
C LYS A 204 -3.30 -23.70 9.05
N THR A 205 -4.61 -23.76 9.20
CA THR A 205 -5.25 -24.59 10.23
C THR A 205 -5.42 -26.03 9.73
N VAL A 206 -4.84 -27.00 10.42
CA VAL A 206 -4.95 -28.44 10.11
C VAL A 206 -5.82 -29.08 11.18
N ARG A 207 -6.74 -29.96 10.78
CA ARG A 207 -7.47 -30.82 11.74
C ARG A 207 -6.50 -31.90 12.22
N MET A 208 -6.38 -32.02 13.53
CA MET A 208 -5.84 -33.27 14.13
C MET A 208 -6.91 -34.37 14.10
#